data_b93d0787316dd9e63d49846a5dd70a3c
#
_entry.id   b93d0787316dd9e63d49846a5dd70a3c
#
_cell.length_a   1.000
_cell.length_b   1.000
_cell.length_c   1.000
_cell.angle_alpha   90.00
_cell.angle_beta   90.00
_cell.angle_gamma   90.00
#
_symmetry.space_group_name_H-M   'P 1'
#
loop_
_entity.id
_entity.type
_entity.pdbx_description
1 polymer ?
#
loop_
_entity_poly.entity_id
_entity_poly.type
_entity_poly.pdbx_seq_one_letter_code
_entity_poly.pdbx_strand_id
1 'polypeptide(L)'
;MVIASMGAEEFALLHGVCVAAGHEPVAYVYSRSMRPGQPADPYAVKKIAEVVESVPSGVDLLLPAGPGGLRRAMAGYRPDLLVLYGFNWILPAEVFGLPTFGSINIHPSLLPRYRGPAPVHRAIRNGDPEIGVTVHRVDAGVDTGPILAQRGGVPLDEDVTRAGLAARLAPVISELLAVALARVAAGDPGEPQPETGVSRAGLLEPEFSRVDWSWPARDIHNQVRVFRYMGSVTAPVAEVNGEWRRLIRTSLTPTDGIRVECGQGALWIVESAPAEPPAVTSS
;
A
#
# COMPACT_ATOMS: atom_id res chain seq x y z
N MET A 1 16.47 -0.44 16.87
CA MET A 1 15.65 -1.10 15.84
C MET A 1 15.95 -0.60 14.45
N VAL A 2 15.47 -1.30 13.41
CA VAL A 2 15.55 -0.87 12.00
C VAL A 2 14.14 -0.64 11.47
N ILE A 3 13.95 0.42 10.66
CA ILE A 3 12.68 0.73 9.99
C ILE A 3 12.85 0.54 8.48
N ALA A 4 11.88 -0.03 7.81
CA ALA A 4 11.85 -0.17 6.36
C ALA A 4 10.49 0.29 5.81
N SER A 5 10.49 1.23 4.87
CA SER A 5 9.25 1.76 4.28
C SER A 5 9.42 2.14 2.81
N MET A 6 8.31 2.53 2.19
CA MET A 6 8.27 2.92 0.78
C MET A 6 8.60 4.40 0.53
N GLY A 7 8.72 5.23 1.56
CA GLY A 7 8.97 6.67 1.38
C GLY A 7 9.24 7.41 2.67
N ALA A 8 9.52 8.70 2.51
CA ALA A 8 9.90 9.62 3.58
C ALA A 8 8.77 9.83 4.60
N GLU A 9 7.52 9.97 4.13
CA GLU A 9 6.35 10.21 4.99
C GLU A 9 6.09 9.00 5.90
N GLU A 10 6.12 7.79 5.33
CA GLU A 10 5.94 6.55 6.09
C GLU A 10 7.08 6.36 7.10
N PHE A 11 8.32 6.64 6.69
CA PHE A 11 9.47 6.59 7.60
C PHE A 11 9.31 7.58 8.76
N ALA A 12 9.00 8.85 8.48
CA ALA A 12 8.85 9.88 9.50
C ALA A 12 7.76 9.52 10.53
N LEU A 13 6.62 8.96 10.05
CA LEU A 13 5.54 8.47 10.91
C LEU A 13 6.06 7.36 11.84
N LEU A 14 6.66 6.31 11.29
CA LEU A 14 7.15 5.17 12.08
C LEU A 14 8.24 5.58 13.05
N HIS A 15 9.20 6.40 12.59
CA HIS A 15 10.29 6.91 13.41
C HIS A 15 9.76 7.70 14.61
N GLY A 16 8.82 8.63 14.38
CA GLY A 16 8.22 9.43 15.45
C GLY A 16 7.53 8.57 16.50
N VAL A 17 6.77 7.55 16.10
CA VAL A 17 6.10 6.61 17.02
C VAL A 17 7.11 5.79 17.80
N CYS A 18 8.14 5.26 17.14
CA CYS A 18 9.18 4.47 17.81
C CYS A 18 9.93 5.29 18.86
N VAL A 19 10.33 6.52 18.53
CA VAL A 19 11.02 7.42 19.49
C VAL A 19 10.10 7.81 20.64
N ALA A 20 8.84 8.14 20.38
CA ALA A 20 7.86 8.46 21.42
C ALA A 20 7.60 7.28 22.37
N ALA A 21 7.73 6.04 21.89
CA ALA A 21 7.63 4.82 22.67
C ALA A 21 8.94 4.45 23.41
N GLY A 22 9.98 5.30 23.34
CA GLY A 22 11.27 5.09 24.03
C GLY A 22 12.22 4.14 23.29
N HIS A 23 12.00 3.90 22.00
CA HIS A 23 12.90 3.09 21.19
C HIS A 23 13.85 3.94 20.35
N GLU A 24 14.97 3.34 19.93
CA GLU A 24 16.01 3.98 19.13
C GLU A 24 16.10 3.36 17.74
N PRO A 25 15.51 3.97 16.70
CA PRO A 25 15.79 3.60 15.32
C PRO A 25 17.24 3.96 14.95
N VAL A 26 18.02 2.97 14.51
CA VAL A 26 19.45 3.15 14.15
C VAL A 26 19.67 3.15 12.64
N ALA A 27 18.75 2.62 11.87
CA ALA A 27 18.83 2.62 10.41
C ALA A 27 17.44 2.64 9.77
N TYR A 28 17.38 3.30 8.62
CA TYR A 28 16.26 3.30 7.69
C TYR A 28 16.63 2.54 6.41
N VAL A 29 15.81 1.59 6.04
CA VAL A 29 15.95 0.81 4.79
C VAL A 29 14.96 1.34 3.76
N TYR A 30 15.49 1.88 2.67
CA TYR A 30 14.69 2.31 1.53
C TYR A 30 14.93 1.39 0.33
N SER A 31 13.86 0.89 -0.26
CA SER A 31 13.95 0.05 -1.45
C SER A 31 14.03 0.92 -2.71
N ARG A 32 15.19 0.92 -3.38
CA ARG A 32 15.39 1.64 -4.65
C ARG A 32 14.72 0.99 -5.87
N SER A 33 14.12 -0.17 -5.70
CA SER A 33 13.46 -0.91 -6.78
C SER A 33 12.29 -1.73 -6.26
N MET A 34 11.28 -1.92 -7.10
CA MET A 34 10.10 -2.74 -6.79
C MET A 34 10.43 -4.23 -6.61
N ARG A 35 11.52 -4.71 -7.19
CA ARG A 35 11.97 -6.09 -7.10
C ARG A 35 13.45 -6.16 -6.76
N PRO A 36 13.87 -7.13 -5.92
CA PRO A 36 15.29 -7.33 -5.62
C PRO A 36 16.15 -7.55 -6.87
N GLY A 37 17.36 -7.02 -6.87
CA GLY A 37 18.31 -7.21 -7.96
C GLY A 37 18.04 -6.41 -9.23
N GLN A 38 16.97 -5.64 -9.28
CA GLN A 38 16.65 -4.77 -10.42
C GLN A 38 17.36 -3.42 -10.34
N PRO A 39 17.55 -2.72 -11.49
CA PRO A 39 17.95 -1.32 -11.51
C PRO A 39 17.04 -0.45 -10.63
N ALA A 40 17.53 0.73 -10.25
CA ALA A 40 16.71 1.65 -9.48
C ALA A 40 15.45 2.06 -10.26
N ASP A 41 14.30 2.01 -9.60
CA ASP A 41 13.03 2.45 -10.16
C ASP A 41 13.07 3.98 -10.38
N PRO A 42 12.62 4.50 -11.55
CA PRO A 42 12.60 5.93 -11.81
C PRO A 42 11.82 6.75 -10.77
N TYR A 43 10.76 6.21 -10.20
CA TYR A 43 10.02 6.85 -9.12
C TYR A 43 10.86 6.91 -7.83
N ALA A 44 11.52 5.82 -7.45
CA ALA A 44 12.40 5.78 -6.29
C ALA A 44 13.56 6.77 -6.43
N VAL A 45 14.14 6.90 -7.64
CA VAL A 45 15.19 7.88 -7.93
C VAL A 45 14.69 9.32 -7.74
N LYS A 46 13.47 9.64 -8.17
CA LYS A 46 12.88 10.97 -7.97
C LYS A 46 12.64 11.31 -6.51
N LYS A 47 12.39 10.29 -5.67
CA LYS A 47 12.07 10.45 -4.25
C LYS A 47 13.30 10.40 -3.34
N ILE A 48 14.47 10.05 -3.84
CA ILE A 48 15.66 9.83 -3.01
C ILE A 48 16.08 11.07 -2.22
N ALA A 49 15.93 12.28 -2.77
CA ALA A 49 16.27 13.50 -2.07
C ALA A 49 15.36 13.71 -0.84
N GLU A 50 14.05 13.55 -1.00
CA GLU A 50 13.09 13.63 0.10
C GLU A 50 13.38 12.56 1.18
N VAL A 51 13.78 11.36 0.76
CA VAL A 51 14.19 10.28 1.67
C VAL A 51 15.43 10.68 2.46
N VAL A 52 16.47 11.19 1.80
CA VAL A 52 17.71 11.63 2.46
C VAL A 52 17.43 12.74 3.47
N GLU A 53 16.62 13.73 3.09
CA GLU A 53 16.24 14.86 3.93
C GLU A 53 15.39 14.44 5.14
N SER A 54 14.63 13.35 5.03
CA SER A 54 13.78 12.84 6.11
C SER A 54 14.53 12.08 7.21
N VAL A 55 15.76 11.64 6.93
CA VAL A 55 16.54 10.81 7.85
C VAL A 55 17.19 11.70 8.92
N PRO A 56 16.87 11.52 10.21
CA PRO A 56 17.46 12.30 11.27
C PRO A 56 18.95 12.01 11.45
N SER A 57 19.67 12.96 12.06
CA SER A 57 21.04 12.74 12.50
C SER A 57 21.14 11.53 13.43
N GLY A 58 22.10 10.64 13.17
CA GLY A 58 22.30 9.41 13.94
C GLY A 58 21.53 8.19 13.42
N VAL A 59 20.73 8.33 12.37
CA VAL A 59 20.07 7.20 11.67
C VAL A 59 20.77 6.98 10.32
N ASP A 60 21.22 5.77 10.06
CA ASP A 60 21.85 5.43 8.77
C ASP A 60 20.79 5.14 7.69
N LEU A 61 21.03 5.61 6.46
CA LEU A 61 20.21 5.26 5.30
C LEU A 61 20.83 4.08 4.55
N LEU A 62 20.06 2.99 4.43
CA LEU A 62 20.46 1.77 3.75
C LEU A 62 19.70 1.62 2.43
N LEU A 63 20.45 1.45 1.34
CA LEU A 63 19.94 1.24 -0.04
C LEU A 63 20.38 -0.14 -0.56
N PRO A 64 19.90 -1.25 0.02
CA PRO A 64 20.33 -2.57 -0.39
C PRO A 64 19.86 -2.91 -1.80
N ALA A 65 20.66 -3.74 -2.53
CA ALA A 65 20.28 -4.23 -3.85
C ALA A 65 19.27 -5.39 -3.78
N GLY A 66 19.16 -6.05 -2.62
CA GLY A 66 18.28 -7.19 -2.41
C GLY A 66 18.40 -7.76 -0.99
N PRO A 67 17.66 -8.83 -0.66
CA PRO A 67 17.61 -9.41 0.68
C PRO A 67 18.97 -9.79 1.26
N GLY A 68 19.88 -10.36 0.44
CA GLY A 68 21.21 -10.71 0.90
C GLY A 68 22.07 -9.49 1.30
N GLY A 69 21.93 -8.36 0.59
CA GLY A 69 22.55 -7.08 0.96
C GLY A 69 21.95 -6.52 2.25
N LEU A 70 20.63 -6.56 2.36
CA LEU A 70 19.91 -6.16 3.57
C LEU A 70 20.33 -7.00 4.77
N ARG A 71 20.36 -8.32 4.64
CA ARG A 71 20.82 -9.23 5.71
C ARG A 71 22.21 -8.86 6.24
N ARG A 72 23.19 -8.63 5.32
CA ARG A 72 24.55 -8.26 5.73
C ARG A 72 24.60 -6.93 6.49
N ALA A 73 23.86 -5.92 6.00
CA ALA A 73 23.78 -4.64 6.66
C ALA A 73 23.14 -4.77 8.05
N MET A 74 21.99 -5.42 8.16
CA MET A 74 21.29 -5.62 9.43
C MET A 74 22.13 -6.42 10.43
N ALA A 75 22.89 -7.39 9.99
CA ALA A 75 23.77 -8.17 10.88
C ALA A 75 24.81 -7.29 11.61
N GLY A 76 25.26 -6.20 10.98
CA GLY A 76 26.17 -5.23 11.62
C GLY A 76 25.48 -4.40 12.72
N TYR A 77 24.22 -4.05 12.55
CA TYR A 77 23.43 -3.30 13.54
C TYR A 77 22.90 -4.16 14.69
N ARG A 78 22.75 -5.47 14.51
CA ARG A 78 22.14 -6.40 15.47
C ARG A 78 20.84 -5.84 16.05
N PRO A 79 19.85 -5.47 15.22
CA PRO A 79 18.65 -4.82 15.69
C PRO A 79 17.81 -5.76 16.54
N ASP A 80 17.10 -5.21 17.53
CA ASP A 80 16.13 -5.97 18.30
C ASP A 80 14.85 -6.22 17.53
N LEU A 81 14.45 -5.30 16.67
CA LEU A 81 13.21 -5.36 15.89
C LEU A 81 13.38 -4.74 14.51
N LEU A 82 12.72 -5.32 13.49
CA LEU A 82 12.49 -4.70 12.19
C LEU A 82 11.03 -4.30 12.05
N VAL A 83 10.77 -3.03 11.76
CA VAL A 83 9.42 -2.47 11.53
C VAL A 83 9.25 -2.16 10.06
N LEU A 84 8.20 -2.71 9.44
CA LEU A 84 7.92 -2.59 8.02
C LEU A 84 6.60 -1.84 7.79
N TYR A 85 6.56 -0.95 6.78
CA TYR A 85 5.33 -0.37 6.25
C TYR A 85 5.45 -0.09 4.75
N GLY A 86 4.68 -0.80 3.94
CA GLY A 86 4.71 -0.63 2.48
C GLY A 86 6.05 -0.99 1.83
N PHE A 87 6.86 -1.82 2.47
CA PHE A 87 8.14 -2.25 1.91
C PHE A 87 7.92 -3.23 0.75
N ASN A 88 8.56 -2.96 -0.39
CA ASN A 88 8.23 -3.59 -1.67
C ASN A 88 8.65 -5.07 -1.82
N TRP A 89 9.49 -5.59 -0.92
CA TRP A 89 10.05 -6.93 -1.07
C TRP A 89 9.44 -7.93 -0.10
N ILE A 90 9.24 -9.15 -0.57
CA ILE A 90 9.02 -10.30 0.31
C ILE A 90 10.37 -10.64 0.92
N LEU A 91 10.46 -10.59 2.24
CA LEU A 91 11.69 -10.87 2.98
C LEU A 91 11.80 -12.36 3.29
N PRO A 92 12.92 -13.00 3.01
CA PRO A 92 13.15 -14.39 3.40
C PRO A 92 13.44 -14.52 4.90
N ALA A 93 13.32 -15.74 5.43
CA ALA A 93 13.42 -16.02 6.86
C ALA A 93 14.74 -15.54 7.50
N GLU A 94 15.84 -15.64 6.77
CA GLU A 94 17.15 -15.16 7.21
C GLU A 94 17.28 -13.64 7.31
N VAL A 95 16.27 -12.89 6.84
CA VAL A 95 16.17 -11.43 7.01
C VAL A 95 15.16 -11.09 8.09
N PHE A 96 13.90 -11.53 7.97
CA PHE A 96 12.86 -11.15 8.93
C PHE A 96 13.06 -11.80 10.30
N GLY A 97 13.75 -12.92 10.39
CA GLY A 97 14.07 -13.62 11.64
C GLY A 97 15.40 -13.20 12.26
N LEU A 98 16.16 -12.29 11.64
CA LEU A 98 17.44 -11.85 12.16
C LEU A 98 17.34 -10.99 13.43
N PRO A 99 16.36 -10.06 13.56
CA PRO A 99 16.20 -9.29 14.80
C PRO A 99 15.78 -10.16 15.97
N THR A 100 16.24 -9.79 17.18
CA THR A 100 15.97 -10.55 18.44
C THR A 100 14.48 -10.82 18.67
N PHE A 101 13.61 -9.83 18.40
CA PHE A 101 12.16 -9.94 18.51
C PHE A 101 11.47 -10.15 17.15
N GLY A 102 12.24 -10.49 16.11
CA GLY A 102 11.73 -10.69 14.76
C GLY A 102 11.34 -9.41 14.05
N SER A 103 10.33 -9.51 13.20
CA SER A 103 9.85 -8.39 12.38
C SER A 103 8.34 -8.22 12.50
N ILE A 104 7.88 -6.97 12.41
CA ILE A 104 6.46 -6.63 12.35
C ILE A 104 6.18 -5.81 11.09
N ASN A 105 4.96 -5.95 10.55
CA ASN A 105 4.51 -5.21 9.37
C ASN A 105 3.20 -4.50 9.67
N ILE A 106 3.07 -3.27 9.19
CA ILE A 106 1.84 -2.50 9.17
C ILE A 106 1.15 -2.75 7.83
N HIS A 107 -0.06 -3.29 7.87
CA HIS A 107 -0.82 -3.64 6.68
C HIS A 107 -2.15 -2.88 6.65
N PRO A 108 -2.44 -2.09 5.58
CA PRO A 108 -3.65 -1.28 5.53
C PRO A 108 -4.88 -2.11 5.08
N SER A 109 -5.23 -3.11 5.89
CA SER A 109 -6.49 -3.85 5.84
C SER A 109 -6.81 -4.48 7.20
N LEU A 110 -8.02 -5.00 7.36
CA LEU A 110 -8.38 -5.91 8.45
C LEU A 110 -8.02 -7.35 8.04
N LEU A 111 -6.80 -7.80 8.38
CA LEU A 111 -6.40 -9.19 8.13
C LEU A 111 -7.35 -10.16 8.83
N PRO A 112 -7.69 -11.29 8.19
CA PRO A 112 -7.07 -11.90 7.01
C PRO A 112 -7.63 -11.43 5.66
N ARG A 113 -8.45 -10.37 5.62
CA ARG A 113 -8.91 -9.80 4.35
C ARG A 113 -7.77 -9.02 3.68
N TYR A 114 -7.69 -9.12 2.35
CA TYR A 114 -6.77 -8.34 1.52
C TYR A 114 -5.29 -8.57 1.83
N ARG A 115 -4.85 -9.80 2.09
CA ARG A 115 -3.42 -10.15 2.14
C ARG A 115 -2.76 -9.85 0.78
N GLY A 116 -1.58 -9.21 0.77
CA GLY A 116 -0.82 -8.93 -0.45
C GLY A 116 -0.56 -7.45 -0.71
N PRO A 117 0.03 -7.12 -1.87
CA PRO A 117 0.66 -5.81 -2.11
C PRO A 117 -0.31 -4.64 -2.36
N ALA A 118 -1.59 -4.90 -2.63
CA ALA A 118 -2.52 -3.85 -3.07
C ALA A 118 -3.86 -3.80 -2.28
N PRO A 119 -3.85 -3.84 -0.92
CA PRO A 119 -5.08 -3.92 -0.12
C PRO A 119 -6.04 -2.76 -0.38
N VAL A 120 -5.55 -1.52 -0.38
CA VAL A 120 -6.37 -0.32 -0.61
C VAL A 120 -6.98 -0.31 -2.01
N HIS A 121 -6.19 -0.66 -3.03
CA HIS A 121 -6.70 -0.71 -4.41
C HIS A 121 -7.83 -1.72 -4.56
N ARG A 122 -7.69 -2.90 -3.92
CA ARG A 122 -8.71 -3.95 -3.96
C ARG A 122 -9.96 -3.57 -3.15
N ALA A 123 -9.81 -2.90 -2.02
CA ALA A 123 -10.95 -2.39 -1.24
C ALA A 123 -11.75 -1.34 -2.02
N ILE A 124 -11.08 -0.37 -2.68
CA ILE A 124 -11.75 0.62 -3.54
C ILE A 124 -12.43 -0.07 -4.74
N ARG A 125 -11.72 -1.01 -5.40
CA ARG A 125 -12.28 -1.78 -6.52
C ARG A 125 -13.57 -2.53 -6.13
N ASN A 126 -13.57 -3.12 -4.94
CA ASN A 126 -14.72 -3.87 -4.43
C ASN A 126 -15.84 -2.97 -3.90
N GLY A 127 -15.61 -1.65 -3.82
CA GLY A 127 -16.58 -0.69 -3.29
C GLY A 127 -16.76 -0.77 -1.78
N ASP A 128 -15.74 -1.22 -1.04
CA ASP A 128 -15.77 -1.23 0.42
C ASP A 128 -15.92 0.23 0.91
N PRO A 129 -16.81 0.50 1.89
CA PRO A 129 -17.02 1.84 2.42
C PRO A 129 -15.89 2.31 3.32
N GLU A 130 -15.10 1.37 3.84
CA GLU A 130 -14.03 1.63 4.80
C GLU A 130 -12.90 0.62 4.67
N ILE A 131 -11.76 0.96 5.24
CA ILE A 131 -10.62 0.06 5.39
C ILE A 131 -10.15 0.04 6.85
N GLY A 132 -9.28 -0.89 7.20
CA GLY A 132 -8.63 -0.93 8.50
C GLY A 132 -7.12 -0.98 8.41
N VAL A 133 -6.48 -1.08 9.55
CA VAL A 133 -5.04 -1.29 9.69
C VAL A 133 -4.82 -2.48 10.62
N THR A 134 -3.86 -3.30 10.26
CA THR A 134 -3.34 -4.40 11.09
C THR A 134 -1.85 -4.25 11.28
N VAL A 135 -1.37 -4.35 12.50
CA VAL A 135 0.05 -4.59 12.81
C VAL A 135 0.18 -6.07 13.17
N HIS A 136 1.02 -6.78 12.42
CA HIS A 136 1.18 -8.22 12.57
C HIS A 136 2.66 -8.62 12.54
N ARG A 137 3.00 -9.79 13.07
CA ARG A 137 4.33 -10.39 12.94
C ARG A 137 4.56 -10.82 11.50
N VAL A 138 5.80 -10.73 11.05
CA VAL A 138 6.19 -11.28 9.74
C VAL A 138 6.56 -12.73 9.89
N ASP A 139 6.01 -13.57 9.03
CA ASP A 139 6.31 -14.99 8.88
C ASP A 139 6.68 -15.35 7.44
N ALA A 140 6.77 -16.64 7.12
CA ALA A 140 7.13 -17.11 5.79
C ALA A 140 6.03 -16.89 4.72
N GLY A 141 4.80 -16.61 5.13
CA GLY A 141 3.68 -16.32 4.23
C GLY A 141 3.58 -14.83 3.92
N VAL A 142 2.71 -14.49 2.96
CA VAL A 142 2.41 -13.08 2.65
C VAL A 142 1.27 -12.63 3.54
N ASP A 143 1.57 -11.74 4.49
CA ASP A 143 0.64 -11.15 5.47
C ASP A 143 -0.16 -12.20 6.25
N THR A 144 0.49 -13.30 6.63
CA THR A 144 -0.14 -14.44 7.34
C THR A 144 0.17 -14.48 8.82
N GLY A 145 1.16 -13.75 9.29
CA GLY A 145 1.63 -13.80 10.66
C GLY A 145 0.62 -13.32 11.70
N PRO A 146 0.83 -13.67 12.98
CA PRO A 146 -0.07 -13.34 14.09
C PRO A 146 -0.29 -11.83 14.23
N ILE A 147 -1.53 -11.46 14.57
CA ILE A 147 -1.97 -10.06 14.76
C ILE A 147 -1.51 -9.57 16.14
N LEU A 148 -0.85 -8.41 16.17
CA LEU A 148 -0.48 -7.70 17.40
C LEU A 148 -1.48 -6.59 17.75
N ALA A 149 -2.00 -5.90 16.75
CA ALA A 149 -3.03 -4.88 16.93
C ALA A 149 -3.80 -4.69 15.63
N GLN A 150 -5.10 -4.36 15.71
CA GLN A 150 -5.93 -4.18 14.53
C GLN A 150 -7.07 -3.21 14.83
N ARG A 151 -7.41 -2.34 13.85
CA ARG A 151 -8.58 -1.45 13.92
C ARG A 151 -9.15 -1.14 12.53
N GLY A 152 -10.47 -1.17 12.40
CA GLY A 152 -11.23 -0.77 11.21
C GLY A 152 -11.77 0.66 11.29
N GLY A 153 -12.74 0.97 10.42
CA GLY A 153 -13.49 2.22 10.45
C GLY A 153 -12.79 3.43 9.81
N VAL A 154 -11.79 3.21 8.93
CA VAL A 154 -11.17 4.29 8.16
C VAL A 154 -11.93 4.47 6.85
N PRO A 155 -12.67 5.58 6.64
CA PRO A 155 -13.55 5.74 5.47
C PRO A 155 -12.79 5.75 4.13
N LEU A 156 -13.38 5.08 3.14
CA LEU A 156 -12.99 5.11 1.73
C LEU A 156 -14.06 5.91 0.94
N ASP A 157 -14.08 7.23 1.14
CA ASP A 157 -15.05 8.12 0.50
C ASP A 157 -14.97 8.06 -1.04
N GLU A 158 -16.04 8.53 -1.70
CA GLU A 158 -16.11 8.63 -3.16
C GLU A 158 -14.92 9.38 -3.77
N ASP A 159 -14.42 10.40 -3.08
CA ASP A 159 -13.29 11.23 -3.51
C ASP A 159 -11.96 10.89 -2.83
N VAL A 160 -11.81 9.63 -2.39
CA VAL A 160 -10.58 9.20 -1.72
C VAL A 160 -9.34 9.47 -2.59
N THR A 161 -8.35 10.11 -1.98
CA THR A 161 -7.01 10.32 -2.56
C THR A 161 -5.96 9.65 -1.70
N ARG A 162 -4.78 9.40 -2.26
CA ARG A 162 -3.66 8.81 -1.50
C ARG A 162 -3.30 9.67 -0.28
N ALA A 163 -3.14 10.99 -0.47
CA ALA A 163 -2.80 11.90 0.62
C ALA A 163 -3.91 11.98 1.68
N GLY A 164 -5.18 12.09 1.26
CA GLY A 164 -6.31 12.12 2.18
C GLY A 164 -6.46 10.84 3.00
N LEU A 165 -6.24 9.67 2.36
CA LEU A 165 -6.27 8.40 3.09
C LEU A 165 -5.06 8.26 4.03
N ALA A 166 -3.86 8.64 3.59
CA ALA A 166 -2.66 8.62 4.43
C ALA A 166 -2.85 9.46 5.70
N ALA A 167 -3.42 10.66 5.59
CA ALA A 167 -3.73 11.52 6.74
C ALA A 167 -4.72 10.87 7.73
N ARG A 168 -5.71 10.09 7.23
CA ARG A 168 -6.65 9.34 8.09
C ARG A 168 -6.03 8.10 8.71
N LEU A 169 -5.13 7.42 7.99
CA LEU A 169 -4.45 6.23 8.48
C LEU A 169 -3.37 6.55 9.52
N ALA A 170 -2.69 7.69 9.42
CA ALA A 170 -1.57 8.05 10.26
C ALA A 170 -1.87 7.95 11.77
N PRO A 171 -2.95 8.55 12.32
CA PRO A 171 -3.27 8.42 13.75
C PRO A 171 -3.60 6.98 14.15
N VAL A 172 -4.24 6.21 13.26
CA VAL A 172 -4.56 4.79 13.49
C VAL A 172 -3.29 3.96 13.54
N ILE A 173 -2.38 4.17 12.58
CA ILE A 173 -1.07 3.51 12.54
C ILE A 173 -0.26 3.84 13.80
N SER A 174 -0.25 5.11 14.21
CA SER A 174 0.49 5.55 15.39
C SER A 174 0.05 4.82 16.67
N GLU A 175 -1.26 4.76 16.88
CA GLU A 175 -1.84 4.06 18.04
C GLU A 175 -1.54 2.55 18.00
N LEU A 176 -1.82 1.90 16.86
CA LEU A 176 -1.64 0.45 16.74
C LEU A 176 -0.17 0.04 16.79
N LEU A 177 0.73 0.84 16.23
CA LEU A 177 2.17 0.58 16.32
C LEU A 177 2.66 0.69 17.77
N ALA A 178 2.22 1.71 18.51
CA ALA A 178 2.61 1.85 19.93
C ALA A 178 2.13 0.63 20.76
N VAL A 179 0.89 0.16 20.54
CA VAL A 179 0.37 -1.06 21.16
C VAL A 179 1.22 -2.28 20.76
N ALA A 180 1.51 -2.45 19.47
CA ALA A 180 2.29 -3.57 18.98
C ALA A 180 3.72 -3.58 19.55
N LEU A 181 4.37 -2.43 19.66
CA LEU A 181 5.71 -2.30 20.25
C LEU A 181 5.72 -2.73 21.72
N ALA A 182 4.73 -2.31 22.51
CA ALA A 182 4.58 -2.74 23.91
C ALA A 182 4.37 -4.26 24.00
N ARG A 183 3.54 -4.84 23.15
CA ARG A 183 3.31 -6.31 23.11
C ARG A 183 4.57 -7.07 22.71
N VAL A 184 5.31 -6.60 21.70
CA VAL A 184 6.59 -7.19 21.28
C VAL A 184 7.60 -7.16 22.44
N ALA A 185 7.72 -6.03 23.15
CA ALA A 185 8.62 -5.89 24.30
C ALA A 185 8.24 -6.85 25.46
N ALA A 186 6.96 -7.14 25.62
CA ALA A 186 6.46 -8.12 26.59
C ALA A 186 6.61 -9.60 26.14
N GLY A 187 7.17 -9.85 24.96
CA GLY A 187 7.33 -11.20 24.40
C GLY A 187 6.03 -11.83 23.88
N ASP A 188 4.99 -11.03 23.65
CA ASP A 188 3.70 -11.50 23.17
C ASP A 188 3.80 -12.03 21.73
N PRO A 189 3.39 -13.27 21.43
CA PRO A 189 3.43 -13.81 20.08
C PRO A 189 2.39 -13.21 19.12
N GLY A 190 1.35 -12.57 19.62
CA GLY A 190 0.17 -12.15 18.86
C GLY A 190 -0.89 -13.21 18.73
N GLU A 191 -2.08 -12.84 18.23
CA GLU A 191 -3.18 -13.75 17.97
C GLU A 191 -3.07 -14.34 16.56
N PRO A 192 -3.21 -15.68 16.37
CA PRO A 192 -3.32 -16.27 15.05
C PRO A 192 -4.46 -15.63 14.24
N GLN A 193 -4.22 -15.40 12.94
CA GLN A 193 -5.28 -14.91 12.08
C GLN A 193 -6.41 -15.96 11.93
N PRO A 194 -7.69 -15.52 11.85
CA PRO A 194 -8.79 -16.43 11.55
C PRO A 194 -8.60 -17.14 10.20
N GLU A 195 -9.03 -18.38 10.11
CA GLU A 195 -9.02 -19.13 8.85
C GLU A 195 -10.17 -18.70 7.91
N THR A 196 -11.21 -18.08 8.45
CA THR A 196 -12.37 -17.57 7.70
C THR A 196 -12.15 -16.13 7.26
N GLY A 197 -12.78 -15.72 6.14
CA GLY A 197 -12.70 -14.36 5.63
C GLY A 197 -11.38 -14.02 4.93
N VAL A 198 -10.52 -15.00 4.66
CA VAL A 198 -9.27 -14.80 3.94
C VAL A 198 -9.53 -14.33 2.52
N SER A 199 -8.91 -13.22 2.13
CA SER A 199 -8.87 -12.78 0.74
C SER A 199 -7.50 -12.23 0.35
N ARG A 200 -7.22 -12.19 -0.95
CA ARG A 200 -5.93 -11.74 -1.48
C ARG A 200 -6.08 -10.40 -2.23
N ALA A 201 -5.08 -9.56 -2.08
CA ALA A 201 -4.97 -8.26 -2.73
C ALA A 201 -3.73 -8.22 -3.64
N GLY A 202 -3.76 -9.01 -4.70
CA GLY A 202 -2.75 -8.97 -5.76
C GLY A 202 -2.75 -7.62 -6.50
N LEU A 203 -1.68 -7.34 -7.23
CA LEU A 203 -1.63 -6.19 -8.14
C LEU A 203 -2.80 -6.22 -9.12
N LEU A 204 -3.15 -5.06 -9.65
CA LEU A 204 -4.19 -4.96 -10.68
C LEU A 204 -3.68 -5.53 -12.01
N GLU A 205 -4.55 -6.22 -12.70
CA GLU A 205 -4.28 -6.78 -14.02
C GLU A 205 -4.10 -5.64 -15.05
N PRO A 206 -3.22 -5.77 -16.06
CA PRO A 206 -3.03 -4.72 -17.09
C PRO A 206 -4.33 -4.31 -17.79
N GLU A 207 -5.22 -5.27 -18.02
CA GLU A 207 -6.54 -5.09 -18.67
C GLU A 207 -7.44 -4.17 -17.85
N PHE A 208 -7.23 -4.08 -16.54
CA PHE A 208 -7.97 -3.17 -15.66
C PHE A 208 -7.77 -1.68 -16.02
N SER A 209 -6.78 -1.35 -16.85
CA SER A 209 -6.58 0.00 -17.38
C SER A 209 -7.58 0.39 -18.48
N ARG A 210 -8.32 -0.56 -19.05
CA ARG A 210 -9.34 -0.34 -20.07
C ARG A 210 -10.73 -0.55 -19.48
N VAL A 211 -11.64 0.37 -19.81
CA VAL A 211 -13.06 0.23 -19.41
C VAL A 211 -13.75 -0.77 -20.36
N ASP A 212 -14.48 -1.68 -19.78
CA ASP A 212 -15.42 -2.55 -20.49
C ASP A 212 -16.85 -2.15 -20.11
N TRP A 213 -17.57 -1.56 -21.07
CA TRP A 213 -18.94 -1.09 -20.86
C TRP A 213 -19.94 -2.20 -20.58
N SER A 214 -19.57 -3.47 -20.81
CA SER A 214 -20.39 -4.62 -20.42
C SER A 214 -20.41 -4.88 -18.89
N TRP A 215 -19.50 -4.23 -18.13
CA TRP A 215 -19.49 -4.34 -16.69
C TRP A 215 -20.62 -3.51 -16.04
N PRO A 216 -21.01 -3.83 -14.80
CA PRO A 216 -21.89 -2.97 -14.01
C PRO A 216 -21.35 -1.56 -13.86
N ALA A 217 -22.20 -0.54 -13.89
CA ALA A 217 -21.82 0.86 -13.74
C ALA A 217 -21.01 1.10 -12.45
N ARG A 218 -21.35 0.40 -11.35
CA ARG A 218 -20.63 0.47 -10.07
C ARG A 218 -19.19 0.00 -10.20
N ASP A 219 -18.94 -1.08 -10.95
CA ASP A 219 -17.59 -1.64 -11.08
C ASP A 219 -16.70 -0.72 -11.92
N ILE A 220 -17.26 -0.11 -12.97
CA ILE A 220 -16.57 0.91 -13.79
C ILE A 220 -16.31 2.17 -12.95
N HIS A 221 -17.28 2.61 -12.16
CA HIS A 221 -17.10 3.74 -11.25
C HIS A 221 -15.96 3.47 -10.25
N ASN A 222 -15.94 2.32 -9.62
CA ASN A 222 -14.86 1.92 -8.71
C ASN A 222 -13.51 1.79 -9.43
N GLN A 223 -13.48 1.31 -10.69
CA GLN A 223 -12.28 1.33 -11.52
C GLN A 223 -11.72 2.74 -11.65
N VAL A 224 -12.55 3.74 -12.00
CA VAL A 224 -12.13 5.14 -12.09
C VAL A 224 -11.60 5.66 -10.74
N ARG A 225 -12.28 5.33 -9.62
CA ARG A 225 -11.83 5.68 -8.27
C ARG A 225 -10.44 5.10 -7.94
N VAL A 226 -10.18 3.83 -8.31
CA VAL A 226 -8.86 3.21 -8.11
C VAL A 226 -7.77 3.98 -8.85
N PHE A 227 -7.96 4.30 -10.13
CA PHE A 227 -6.95 5.04 -10.91
C PHE A 227 -6.76 6.47 -10.43
N ARG A 228 -7.82 7.12 -9.96
CA ARG A 228 -7.72 8.43 -9.30
C ARG A 228 -6.91 8.35 -8.00
N TYR A 229 -7.18 7.35 -7.16
CA TYR A 229 -6.40 7.09 -5.95
C TYR A 229 -4.92 6.84 -6.25
N MET A 230 -4.61 6.10 -7.32
CA MET A 230 -3.24 5.86 -7.78
C MET A 230 -2.54 7.12 -8.33
N GLY A 231 -3.29 8.18 -8.65
CA GLY A 231 -2.77 9.36 -9.33
C GLY A 231 -2.41 9.09 -10.80
N SER A 232 -3.09 8.13 -11.46
CA SER A 232 -2.81 7.79 -12.85
C SER A 232 -3.16 8.94 -13.79
N VAL A 233 -2.24 9.24 -14.69
CA VAL A 233 -2.43 10.27 -15.74
C VAL A 233 -2.79 9.67 -17.11
N THR A 234 -2.85 8.35 -17.22
CA THR A 234 -3.05 7.65 -18.50
C THR A 234 -4.25 6.70 -18.50
N ALA A 235 -4.79 6.32 -17.35
CA ALA A 235 -5.87 5.32 -17.22
C ALA A 235 -6.88 5.76 -16.14
N PRO A 236 -8.12 5.19 -16.15
CA PRO A 236 -8.61 4.19 -17.10
C PRO A 236 -9.04 4.87 -18.42
N VAL A 237 -9.00 4.12 -19.52
CA VAL A 237 -9.40 4.60 -20.85
C VAL A 237 -10.62 3.89 -21.39
N ALA A 238 -11.45 4.62 -22.13
CA ALA A 238 -12.65 4.13 -22.77
C ALA A 238 -12.88 4.81 -24.12
N GLU A 239 -13.56 4.13 -25.04
CA GLU A 239 -14.15 4.77 -26.19
C GLU A 239 -15.53 5.33 -25.81
N VAL A 240 -15.74 6.63 -26.04
CA VAL A 240 -16.95 7.38 -25.72
C VAL A 240 -17.34 8.19 -26.95
N ASN A 241 -18.48 7.90 -27.56
CA ASN A 241 -18.97 8.56 -28.78
C ASN A 241 -17.95 8.55 -29.95
N GLY A 242 -17.20 7.45 -30.09
CA GLY A 242 -16.20 7.28 -31.15
C GLY A 242 -14.83 7.91 -30.86
N GLU A 243 -14.63 8.46 -29.68
CA GLU A 243 -13.36 9.04 -29.24
C GLU A 243 -12.78 8.31 -28.04
N TRP A 244 -11.46 8.07 -28.04
CA TRP A 244 -10.76 7.55 -26.86
C TRP A 244 -10.58 8.63 -25.81
N ARG A 245 -11.02 8.35 -24.59
CA ARG A 245 -10.96 9.26 -23.47
C ARG A 245 -10.45 8.55 -22.22
N ARG A 246 -9.65 9.25 -21.44
CA ARG A 246 -9.30 8.86 -20.06
C ARG A 246 -10.42 9.37 -19.14
N LEU A 247 -11.01 8.47 -18.38
CA LEU A 247 -12.03 8.84 -17.40
C LEU A 247 -11.35 9.30 -16.10
N ILE A 248 -11.70 10.51 -15.65
CA ILE A 248 -11.11 11.14 -14.46
C ILE A 248 -12.08 11.09 -13.29
N ARG A 249 -13.35 11.42 -13.56
CA ARG A 249 -14.42 11.39 -12.56
C ARG A 249 -15.73 10.92 -13.18
N THR A 250 -16.43 10.08 -12.43
CA THR A 250 -17.73 9.52 -12.82
C THR A 250 -18.72 9.65 -11.66
N SER A 251 -20.01 9.48 -11.94
CA SER A 251 -21.07 9.43 -10.94
C SER A 251 -22.04 8.29 -11.25
N LEU A 252 -22.57 7.66 -10.21
CA LEU A 252 -23.66 6.68 -10.29
C LEU A 252 -25.04 7.32 -10.20
N THR A 253 -25.12 8.61 -9.85
CA THR A 253 -26.35 9.38 -9.81
C THR A 253 -26.41 10.38 -10.97
N PRO A 254 -27.61 10.70 -11.49
CA PRO A 254 -27.77 11.72 -12.52
C PRO A 254 -27.10 13.04 -12.16
N THR A 255 -26.28 13.54 -13.07
CA THR A 255 -25.56 14.81 -12.93
C THR A 255 -25.19 15.35 -14.31
N ASP A 256 -24.64 16.55 -14.37
CA ASP A 256 -24.07 17.10 -15.62
C ASP A 256 -22.90 16.22 -16.07
N GLY A 257 -22.92 15.83 -17.35
CA GLY A 257 -21.91 14.95 -17.94
C GLY A 257 -22.47 14.05 -19.03
N ILE A 258 -21.62 13.16 -19.56
CA ILE A 258 -22.02 12.21 -20.60
C ILE A 258 -22.57 10.96 -19.91
N ARG A 259 -23.86 10.69 -20.13
CA ARG A 259 -24.50 9.45 -19.68
C ARG A 259 -24.13 8.30 -20.59
N VAL A 260 -23.68 7.18 -20.01
CA VAL A 260 -23.35 5.93 -20.74
C VAL A 260 -24.10 4.78 -20.10
N GLU A 261 -24.71 3.94 -20.93
CA GLU A 261 -25.29 2.66 -20.49
C GLU A 261 -24.17 1.63 -20.27
N CYS A 262 -24.32 0.86 -19.20
CA CYS A 262 -23.39 -0.19 -18.80
C CYS A 262 -24.11 -1.55 -18.80
N GLY A 263 -23.39 -2.64 -18.62
CA GLY A 263 -23.99 -3.97 -18.53
C GLY A 263 -25.09 -4.06 -17.47
N GLN A 264 -24.96 -3.27 -16.39
CA GLN A 264 -26.01 -3.06 -15.40
C GLN A 264 -26.00 -1.60 -14.94
N GLY A 265 -27.10 -0.88 -15.17
CA GLY A 265 -27.26 0.54 -14.79
C GLY A 265 -26.57 1.49 -15.75
N ALA A 266 -26.52 2.76 -15.37
CA ALA A 266 -25.92 3.82 -16.13
C ALA A 266 -24.83 4.56 -15.32
N LEU A 267 -23.85 5.09 -16.03
CA LEU A 267 -22.76 5.88 -15.48
C LEU A 267 -22.77 7.28 -16.11
N TRP A 268 -22.50 8.31 -15.33
CA TRP A 268 -22.26 9.67 -15.81
C TRP A 268 -20.77 9.98 -15.78
N ILE A 269 -20.19 10.30 -16.94
CA ILE A 269 -18.82 10.77 -17.05
C ILE A 269 -18.83 12.28 -16.76
N VAL A 270 -18.37 12.66 -15.58
CA VAL A 270 -18.34 14.04 -15.11
C VAL A 270 -17.11 14.78 -15.61
N GLU A 271 -15.98 14.07 -15.68
CA GLU A 271 -14.71 14.62 -16.12
C GLU A 271 -13.91 13.57 -16.88
N SER A 272 -13.37 13.97 -18.04
CA SER A 272 -12.51 13.14 -18.88
C SER A 272 -11.54 13.97 -19.69
N ALA A 273 -10.45 13.38 -20.16
CA ALA A 273 -9.48 13.97 -21.04
C ALA A 273 -9.29 13.13 -22.32
N PRO A 274 -8.88 13.72 -23.46
CA PRO A 274 -8.49 12.94 -24.61
C PRO A 274 -7.41 11.90 -24.27
N ALA A 275 -7.47 10.74 -24.90
CA ALA A 275 -6.49 9.67 -24.71
C ALA A 275 -6.21 8.98 -26.06
N GLU A 276 -5.10 8.26 -26.12
CA GLU A 276 -4.83 7.35 -27.22
C GLU A 276 -5.48 5.98 -26.94
N PRO A 277 -5.83 5.22 -27.99
CA PRO A 277 -6.27 3.85 -27.83
C PRO A 277 -5.20 3.04 -27.07
N PRO A 278 -5.58 2.15 -26.15
CA PRO A 278 -4.61 1.31 -25.46
C PRO A 278 -3.84 0.47 -26.47
N ALA A 279 -2.54 0.31 -26.27
CA ALA A 279 -1.72 -0.56 -27.10
C ALA A 279 -2.35 -1.95 -27.15
N VAL A 280 -2.52 -2.49 -28.34
CA VAL A 280 -2.98 -3.87 -28.52
C VAL A 280 -1.86 -4.77 -28.00
N THR A 281 -2.03 -5.35 -26.82
CA THR A 281 -1.15 -6.41 -26.35
C THR A 281 -1.41 -7.60 -27.28
N SER A 282 -0.51 -7.81 -28.26
CA SER A 282 -0.47 -9.06 -28.99
C SER A 282 -0.20 -10.19 -28.00
N SER A 283 -1.19 -11.04 -27.82
CA SER A 283 -1.13 -12.30 -27.05
C SER A 283 -0.04 -13.24 -27.55
#